data_2883d0877bab9e8a082f644079b2058c
#
_entry.id   2883d0877bab9e8a082f644079b2058c
#
_cell.length_a   1.000
_cell.length_b   1.000
_cell.length_c   1.000
_cell.angle_alpha   90.00
_cell.angle_beta   90.00
_cell.angle_gamma   90.00
#
_symmetry.space_group_name_H-M   'P 1'
#
loop_
_entity.id
_entity.type
_entity.pdbx_description
1 polymer ?
#
loop_
_entity_poly.entity_id
_entity_poly.type
_entity_poly.pdbx_seq_one_letter_code
_entity_poly.pdbx_strand_id
1 'polypeptide(L)'
;VAAPVSPVVDARPSAPAPVPQPITVSRFAAGQALNVRRHLDALRDFRRDEFGDSIARPTAGHIHAVNSLLGQLRTPLDRAVHVLEQAAGSPSTDAMASRAETLLTAKSRAHDWVRATEKVWDFYFELFGQRQSAFGVWLVSCDRIALDCYQHVFMHLGQPRSIPSPPPFAYMRTGFSPATYRRGIPLRKLGRQSNPFPLVQLPYHRLVNPWTMGAILHEVSHNLQNELDLQSEVPAAIVHRLGSAGAPREAQLIWARWNREIFGDMLGLLLGGEAFVASLLDVIGRAPEQVLDYSPRGVHPTPYLRAKLSFHLLSSMGFDDVAQHYAAVWHRLYPNTSTHTMPAQLFDTAERAIPLVVEAVVGTKFVGLGRKSLREVIFFEPRHQVMIEEAAQRLASGIDPGVIPERFLIGAVRVAVDRGLAEPETLMRNFYLELSRR
;
A
#
# COMPACT_ATOMS: atom_id res chain seq x y z
N VAL A 1 22.79 66.65 -40.71
CA VAL A 1 23.32 65.34 -40.32
C VAL A 1 22.42 64.28 -41.02
N ALA A 2 22.96 63.66 -42.08
CA ALA A 2 22.25 62.65 -42.87
C ALA A 2 22.29 61.30 -42.15
N ALA A 3 21.13 60.60 -42.13
CA ALA A 3 21.04 59.25 -41.59
C ALA A 3 21.65 58.24 -42.58
N PRO A 4 22.31 57.16 -42.12
CA PRO A 4 22.91 56.19 -43.02
C PRO A 4 21.81 55.27 -43.65
N VAL A 5 21.92 55.08 -44.94
CA VAL A 5 21.10 54.18 -45.74
C VAL A 5 21.54 52.73 -45.45
N SER A 6 20.61 51.90 -44.95
CA SER A 6 20.82 50.44 -44.77
C SER A 6 20.99 49.77 -46.13
N PRO A 7 21.89 48.76 -46.26
CA PRO A 7 22.05 48.05 -47.54
C PRO A 7 20.84 47.13 -47.79
N VAL A 8 20.36 47.16 -49.02
CA VAL A 8 19.34 46.25 -49.52
C VAL A 8 19.95 44.85 -49.54
N VAL A 9 19.41 43.95 -48.72
CA VAL A 9 19.77 42.53 -48.71
C VAL A 9 19.08 41.91 -49.94
N ASP A 10 19.89 41.51 -50.93
CA ASP A 10 19.45 40.72 -52.08
C ASP A 10 18.80 39.42 -51.60
N ALA A 11 17.47 39.35 -51.65
CA ALA A 11 16.71 38.13 -51.39
C ALA A 11 16.98 37.13 -52.51
N ARG A 12 17.84 36.16 -52.26
CA ARG A 12 17.95 35.00 -53.12
C ARG A 12 16.57 34.32 -53.20
N PRO A 13 16.08 33.92 -54.42
CA PRO A 13 14.82 33.24 -54.53
C PRO A 13 14.88 31.95 -53.68
N SER A 14 13.96 31.82 -52.70
CA SER A 14 13.81 30.61 -51.90
C SER A 14 13.56 29.43 -52.85
N ALA A 15 14.31 28.35 -52.67
CA ALA A 15 14.07 27.10 -53.40
C ALA A 15 12.58 26.72 -53.28
N PRO A 16 11.95 26.27 -54.41
CA PRO A 16 10.54 25.89 -54.35
C PRO A 16 10.32 24.83 -53.27
N ALA A 17 9.28 25.02 -52.45
CA ALA A 17 8.92 24.07 -51.42
C ALA A 17 8.77 22.67 -52.03
N PRO A 18 9.32 21.62 -51.42
CA PRO A 18 9.25 20.26 -51.96
C PRO A 18 7.78 19.87 -52.13
N VAL A 19 7.42 19.47 -53.37
CA VAL A 19 6.08 18.99 -53.69
C VAL A 19 5.75 17.80 -52.78
N PRO A 20 4.64 17.81 -52.06
CA PRO A 20 4.26 16.70 -51.17
C PRO A 20 4.17 15.40 -52.00
N GLN A 21 5.04 14.44 -51.72
CA GLN A 21 4.97 13.15 -52.37
C GLN A 21 3.71 12.41 -51.88
N PRO A 22 2.98 11.69 -52.75
CA PRO A 22 1.79 10.95 -52.38
C PRO A 22 2.11 9.92 -51.28
N ILE A 23 1.23 9.79 -50.31
CA ILE A 23 1.36 8.81 -49.23
C ILE A 23 1.13 7.42 -49.82
N THR A 24 2.18 6.60 -49.89
CA THR A 24 2.10 5.19 -50.27
C THR A 24 1.86 4.32 -49.04
N VAL A 25 1.30 3.11 -49.19
CA VAL A 25 1.13 2.11 -48.11
C VAL A 25 2.46 1.83 -47.44
N SER A 26 3.56 1.72 -48.19
CA SER A 26 4.92 1.51 -47.66
C SER A 26 5.36 2.68 -46.74
N ARG A 27 5.16 3.92 -47.18
CA ARG A 27 5.50 5.11 -46.40
C ARG A 27 4.65 5.22 -45.13
N PHE A 28 3.37 4.92 -45.25
CA PHE A 28 2.49 4.84 -44.07
C PHE A 28 2.98 3.77 -43.10
N ALA A 29 3.28 2.56 -43.57
CA ALA A 29 3.78 1.45 -42.78
C ALA A 29 5.07 1.78 -42.03
N ALA A 30 6.05 2.38 -42.74
CA ALA A 30 7.31 2.82 -42.12
C ALA A 30 7.08 3.87 -41.01
N GLY A 31 6.18 4.82 -41.24
CA GLY A 31 5.79 5.81 -40.25
C GLY A 31 5.15 5.16 -39.00
N GLN A 32 4.30 4.14 -39.15
CA GLN A 32 3.71 3.41 -38.04
C GLN A 32 4.77 2.62 -37.26
N ALA A 33 5.68 1.93 -37.91
CA ALA A 33 6.77 1.20 -37.26
C ALA A 33 7.68 2.16 -36.48
N LEU A 34 8.06 3.30 -37.09
CA LEU A 34 8.85 4.34 -36.43
C LEU A 34 8.14 4.86 -35.15
N ASN A 35 6.84 5.16 -35.23
CA ASN A 35 6.09 5.67 -34.06
C ASN A 35 6.08 4.68 -32.93
N VAL A 36 5.85 3.38 -33.20
CA VAL A 36 5.83 2.34 -32.14
C VAL A 36 7.23 2.10 -31.60
N ARG A 37 8.29 2.14 -32.43
CA ARG A 37 9.69 2.06 -31.99
C ARG A 37 10.02 3.21 -31.01
N ARG A 38 9.72 4.44 -31.42
CA ARG A 38 9.92 5.62 -30.55
C ARG A 38 9.16 5.53 -29.23
N HIS A 39 7.96 4.94 -29.24
CA HIS A 39 7.18 4.73 -28.02
C HIS A 39 7.84 3.68 -27.10
N LEU A 40 8.32 2.56 -27.67
CA LEU A 40 9.10 1.58 -26.91
C LEU A 40 10.35 2.22 -26.27
N ASP A 41 11.09 3.02 -27.03
CA ASP A 41 12.30 3.68 -26.53
C ASP A 41 11.99 4.69 -25.42
N ALA A 42 10.83 5.35 -25.46
CA ALA A 42 10.36 6.26 -24.41
C ALA A 42 9.99 5.54 -23.11
N LEU A 43 9.53 4.29 -23.18
CA LEU A 43 9.24 3.42 -22.01
C LEU A 43 10.55 2.80 -21.46
N ARG A 44 11.55 3.63 -21.25
CA ARG A 44 12.88 3.28 -20.76
C ARG A 44 12.89 2.91 -19.28
N ASP A 45 13.99 2.37 -18.82
CA ASP A 45 14.25 2.14 -17.41
C ASP A 45 14.28 3.45 -16.62
N PHE A 46 13.78 3.43 -15.40
CA PHE A 46 13.92 4.52 -14.45
C PHE A 46 15.35 4.64 -13.95
N ARG A 47 15.79 5.88 -13.78
CA ARG A 47 17.06 6.20 -13.10
C ARG A 47 16.75 6.86 -11.77
N ARG A 48 17.60 6.61 -10.77
CA ARG A 48 17.38 7.13 -9.43
C ARG A 48 17.47 8.65 -9.34
N ASP A 49 18.31 9.28 -10.14
CA ASP A 49 18.52 10.73 -10.23
C ASP A 49 17.30 11.49 -10.79
N GLU A 50 16.39 10.80 -11.50
CA GLU A 50 15.15 11.40 -11.98
C GLU A 50 14.16 11.76 -10.86
N PHE A 51 14.32 11.17 -9.70
CA PHE A 51 13.42 11.37 -8.54
C PHE A 51 14.05 12.21 -7.42
N GLY A 52 14.99 13.09 -7.81
CA GLY A 52 15.65 14.06 -6.91
C GLY A 52 16.72 13.43 -6.04
N ASP A 53 17.33 14.28 -5.18
CA ASP A 53 18.44 13.93 -4.30
C ASP A 53 18.04 13.83 -2.83
N SER A 54 16.76 14.07 -2.50
CA SER A 54 16.28 14.03 -1.13
C SER A 54 16.35 12.61 -0.54
N ILE A 55 16.30 12.53 0.78
CA ILE A 55 16.19 11.24 1.51
C ILE A 55 14.91 10.48 1.16
N ALA A 56 13.90 11.16 0.64
CA ALA A 56 12.61 10.58 0.26
C ALA A 56 12.64 9.84 -1.07
N ARG A 57 13.68 10.01 -1.90
CA ARG A 57 13.77 9.35 -3.21
C ARG A 57 13.68 7.82 -3.11
N PRO A 58 13.16 7.13 -4.13
CA PRO A 58 13.15 5.67 -4.16
C PRO A 58 14.55 5.08 -3.98
N THR A 59 14.65 3.99 -3.22
CA THR A 59 15.94 3.29 -3.08
C THR A 59 16.38 2.62 -4.38
N ALA A 60 17.65 2.30 -4.52
CA ALA A 60 18.16 1.54 -5.66
C ALA A 60 17.42 0.20 -5.83
N GLY A 61 17.05 -0.45 -4.73
CA GLY A 61 16.28 -1.69 -4.76
C GLY A 61 14.88 -1.53 -5.35
N HIS A 62 14.17 -0.44 -5.03
CA HIS A 62 12.85 -0.15 -5.62
C HIS A 62 12.94 0.10 -7.13
N ILE A 63 13.91 0.93 -7.55
CA ILE A 63 14.15 1.22 -8.98
C ILE A 63 14.49 -0.08 -9.72
N HIS A 64 15.41 -0.88 -9.19
CA HIS A 64 15.79 -2.16 -9.81
C HIS A 64 14.60 -3.12 -9.94
N ALA A 65 13.77 -3.25 -8.91
CA ALA A 65 12.62 -4.14 -8.93
C ALA A 65 11.58 -3.73 -9.99
N VAL A 66 11.34 -2.41 -10.16
CA VAL A 66 10.44 -1.91 -11.21
C VAL A 66 11.05 -2.07 -12.60
N ASN A 67 12.34 -1.76 -12.77
CA ASN A 67 13.02 -1.93 -14.06
C ASN A 67 13.06 -3.40 -14.50
N SER A 68 13.22 -4.33 -13.56
CA SER A 68 13.13 -5.77 -13.83
C SER A 68 11.74 -6.16 -14.36
N LEU A 69 10.68 -5.61 -13.76
CA LEU A 69 9.30 -5.81 -14.21
C LEU A 69 9.05 -5.20 -15.58
N LEU A 70 9.54 -3.98 -15.83
CA LEU A 70 9.46 -3.33 -17.13
C LEU A 70 10.23 -4.10 -18.21
N GLY A 71 11.41 -4.64 -17.88
CA GLY A 71 12.21 -5.48 -18.78
C GLY A 71 11.47 -6.72 -19.25
N GLN A 72 10.70 -7.36 -18.34
CA GLN A 72 9.85 -8.52 -18.69
C GLN A 72 8.77 -8.15 -19.70
N LEU A 73 8.22 -6.95 -19.66
CA LEU A 73 7.20 -6.45 -20.58
C LEU A 73 7.80 -5.90 -21.89
N ARG A 74 8.96 -5.28 -21.82
CA ARG A 74 9.65 -4.71 -23.00
C ARG A 74 10.16 -5.79 -23.95
N THR A 75 10.58 -6.94 -23.45
CA THR A 75 11.05 -8.04 -24.29
C THR A 75 10.00 -8.52 -25.32
N PRO A 76 8.75 -8.86 -24.95
CA PRO A 76 7.72 -9.19 -25.93
C PRO A 76 7.27 -7.98 -26.77
N LEU A 77 7.31 -6.76 -26.22
CA LEU A 77 7.03 -5.54 -26.97
C LEU A 77 8.07 -5.33 -28.08
N ASP A 78 9.36 -5.45 -27.79
CA ASP A 78 10.43 -5.30 -28.77
C ASP A 78 10.29 -6.32 -29.91
N ARG A 79 9.97 -7.58 -29.59
CA ARG A 79 9.66 -8.59 -30.61
C ARG A 79 8.47 -8.20 -31.49
N ALA A 80 7.42 -7.64 -30.90
CA ALA A 80 6.24 -7.19 -31.65
C ALA A 80 6.55 -5.99 -32.53
N VAL A 81 7.40 -5.06 -32.09
CA VAL A 81 7.89 -3.93 -32.89
C VAL A 81 8.74 -4.44 -34.06
N HIS A 82 9.65 -5.39 -33.79
CA HIS A 82 10.48 -5.97 -34.89
C HIS A 82 9.64 -6.66 -35.98
N VAL A 83 8.59 -7.41 -35.60
CA VAL A 83 7.63 -7.98 -36.56
C VAL A 83 6.94 -6.88 -37.39
N LEU A 84 6.56 -5.77 -36.76
CA LEU A 84 5.96 -4.62 -37.42
C LEU A 84 6.95 -3.95 -38.42
N GLU A 85 8.21 -3.78 -38.00
CA GLU A 85 9.27 -3.22 -38.86
C GLU A 85 9.53 -4.11 -40.08
N GLN A 86 9.60 -5.42 -39.91
CA GLN A 86 9.74 -6.37 -41.01
C GLN A 86 8.54 -6.30 -41.96
N ALA A 87 7.31 -6.27 -41.45
CA ALA A 87 6.12 -6.12 -42.28
C ALA A 87 6.08 -4.79 -43.04
N ALA A 88 6.62 -3.72 -42.45
CA ALA A 88 6.73 -2.41 -43.10
C ALA A 88 7.81 -2.38 -44.19
N GLY A 89 8.94 -3.08 -44.00
CA GLY A 89 10.10 -3.08 -44.90
C GLY A 89 10.03 -4.09 -46.06
N SER A 90 9.10 -5.04 -46.02
CA SER A 90 9.04 -6.12 -47.03
C SER A 90 8.64 -5.59 -48.45
N PRO A 91 9.41 -5.87 -49.49
CA PRO A 91 9.12 -5.42 -50.85
C PRO A 91 8.13 -6.32 -51.61
N SER A 92 7.33 -7.14 -50.92
CA SER A 92 6.49 -8.16 -51.56
C SER A 92 5.53 -7.63 -52.62
N THR A 93 5.44 -8.37 -53.71
CA THR A 93 4.52 -8.18 -54.84
C THR A 93 3.15 -8.86 -54.61
N ASP A 94 2.96 -9.52 -53.49
CA ASP A 94 1.71 -10.18 -53.16
C ASP A 94 0.57 -9.18 -52.90
N ALA A 95 -0.66 -9.66 -53.13
CA ALA A 95 -1.86 -8.85 -53.12
C ALA A 95 -1.88 -7.79 -52.02
N MET A 96 -1.98 -6.52 -52.37
CA MET A 96 -1.93 -5.35 -51.49
C MET A 96 -2.84 -5.48 -50.23
N ALA A 97 -3.96 -6.21 -50.34
CA ALA A 97 -4.90 -6.44 -49.26
C ALA A 97 -4.30 -7.33 -48.17
N SER A 98 -3.68 -8.46 -48.48
CA SER A 98 -3.08 -9.39 -47.50
C SER A 98 -1.92 -8.75 -46.72
N ARG A 99 -1.13 -7.92 -47.40
CA ARG A 99 -0.03 -7.16 -46.78
C ARG A 99 -0.53 -6.10 -45.81
N ALA A 100 -1.61 -5.39 -46.15
CA ALA A 100 -2.23 -4.39 -45.29
C ALA A 100 -2.79 -5.05 -44.02
N GLU A 101 -3.42 -6.21 -44.15
CA GLU A 101 -3.95 -6.96 -43.01
C GLU A 101 -2.83 -7.45 -42.06
N THR A 102 -1.75 -8.01 -42.60
CA THR A 102 -0.57 -8.44 -41.84
C THR A 102 0.04 -7.27 -41.08
N LEU A 103 0.23 -6.12 -41.75
CA LEU A 103 0.75 -4.91 -41.13
C LEU A 103 -0.14 -4.40 -39.98
N LEU A 104 -1.45 -4.30 -40.22
CA LEU A 104 -2.40 -3.80 -39.21
C LEU A 104 -2.49 -4.74 -38.03
N THR A 105 -2.43 -6.06 -38.24
CA THR A 105 -2.40 -7.06 -37.20
C THR A 105 -1.12 -6.95 -36.34
N ALA A 106 0.04 -6.81 -36.97
CA ALA A 106 1.32 -6.61 -36.29
C ALA A 106 1.31 -5.29 -35.46
N LYS A 107 0.78 -4.21 -36.08
CA LYS A 107 0.60 -2.94 -35.38
C LYS A 107 -0.32 -3.07 -34.13
N SER A 108 -1.46 -3.72 -34.26
CA SER A 108 -2.40 -3.92 -33.14
C SER A 108 -1.74 -4.68 -32.00
N ARG A 109 -1.01 -5.76 -32.31
CA ARG A 109 -0.26 -6.53 -31.32
C ARG A 109 0.82 -5.71 -30.63
N ALA A 110 1.56 -4.88 -31.38
CA ALA A 110 2.57 -3.99 -30.78
C ALA A 110 1.92 -2.95 -29.86
N HIS A 111 0.79 -2.38 -30.24
CA HIS A 111 0.04 -1.43 -29.40
C HIS A 111 -0.52 -2.07 -28.13
N ASP A 112 -0.91 -3.35 -28.15
CA ASP A 112 -1.37 -4.05 -26.94
C ASP A 112 -0.23 -4.19 -25.92
N TRP A 113 0.98 -4.49 -26.40
CA TRP A 113 2.18 -4.53 -25.54
C TRP A 113 2.63 -3.14 -25.08
N VAL A 114 2.53 -2.11 -25.92
CA VAL A 114 2.76 -0.72 -25.51
C VAL A 114 1.84 -0.38 -24.34
N ARG A 115 0.53 -0.59 -24.49
CA ARG A 115 -0.45 -0.30 -23.40
C ARG A 115 -0.16 -1.08 -22.11
N ALA A 116 0.26 -2.34 -22.22
CA ALA A 116 0.60 -3.14 -21.06
C ALA A 116 1.85 -2.60 -20.33
N THR A 117 2.88 -2.22 -21.08
CA THR A 117 4.14 -1.67 -20.54
C THR A 117 3.94 -0.27 -19.98
N GLU A 118 3.27 0.60 -20.72
CA GLU A 118 2.94 1.98 -20.33
C GLU A 118 2.15 2.04 -19.04
N LYS A 119 1.19 1.15 -18.85
CA LYS A 119 0.39 1.07 -17.63
C LYS A 119 1.23 0.81 -16.37
N VAL A 120 2.28 0.00 -16.50
CA VAL A 120 3.20 -0.28 -15.39
C VAL A 120 4.15 0.90 -15.20
N TRP A 121 4.67 1.43 -16.30
CA TRP A 121 5.60 2.57 -16.30
C TRP A 121 4.94 3.81 -15.67
N ASP A 122 3.76 4.19 -16.13
CA ASP A 122 2.98 5.33 -15.63
C ASP A 122 2.66 5.20 -14.12
N PHE A 123 2.20 4.01 -13.71
CA PHE A 123 1.90 3.76 -12.30
C PHE A 123 3.10 4.01 -11.37
N TYR A 124 4.29 3.51 -11.73
CA TYR A 124 5.46 3.70 -10.88
C TYR A 124 6.09 5.08 -11.05
N PHE A 125 5.97 5.69 -12.22
CA PHE A 125 6.37 7.08 -12.42
C PHE A 125 5.58 8.02 -11.49
N GLU A 126 4.26 7.85 -11.42
CA GLU A 126 3.41 8.59 -10.48
C GLU A 126 3.85 8.35 -9.02
N LEU A 127 4.05 7.09 -8.62
CA LEU A 127 4.44 6.75 -7.24
C LEU A 127 5.79 7.36 -6.85
N PHE A 128 6.78 7.21 -7.69
CA PHE A 128 8.13 7.71 -7.43
C PHE A 128 8.19 9.23 -7.52
N GLY A 129 7.44 9.83 -8.44
CA GLY A 129 7.35 11.28 -8.61
C GLY A 129 6.81 12.01 -7.38
N GLN A 130 5.91 11.41 -6.61
CA GLN A 130 5.40 11.99 -5.37
C GLN A 130 6.52 12.33 -4.37
N ARG A 131 7.66 11.62 -4.43
CA ARG A 131 8.81 11.82 -3.53
C ARG A 131 9.54 13.14 -3.74
N GLN A 132 9.34 13.79 -4.89
CA GLN A 132 9.89 15.12 -5.20
C GLN A 132 9.02 16.28 -4.66
N SER A 133 7.79 15.98 -4.26
CA SER A 133 6.86 16.96 -3.73
C SER A 133 7.08 17.25 -2.23
N ALA A 134 6.35 18.22 -1.69
CA ALA A 134 6.30 18.49 -0.25
C ALA A 134 5.88 17.27 0.59
N PHE A 135 5.20 16.29 -0.02
CA PHE A 135 4.80 15.04 0.63
C PHE A 135 5.93 14.02 0.76
N GLY A 136 7.08 14.24 0.11
CA GLY A 136 8.20 13.30 0.15
C GLY A 136 8.65 12.96 1.57
N VAL A 137 8.77 13.97 2.45
CA VAL A 137 9.14 13.79 3.85
C VAL A 137 8.10 12.98 4.62
N TRP A 138 6.81 13.20 4.36
CA TRP A 138 5.73 12.45 5.01
C TRP A 138 5.73 10.98 4.59
N LEU A 139 5.95 10.74 3.30
CA LEU A 139 5.95 9.40 2.74
C LEU A 139 7.17 8.57 3.18
N VAL A 140 8.36 9.18 3.24
CA VAL A 140 9.54 8.47 3.77
C VAL A 140 9.41 8.17 5.26
N SER A 141 8.74 9.03 6.02
CA SER A 141 8.40 8.77 7.42
C SER A 141 7.50 7.53 7.56
N CYS A 142 6.53 7.38 6.65
CA CYS A 142 5.68 6.18 6.60
C CYS A 142 6.47 4.92 6.22
N ASP A 143 7.44 5.03 5.30
CA ASP A 143 8.34 3.90 4.96
C ASP A 143 9.15 3.44 6.17
N ARG A 144 9.64 4.38 6.99
CA ARG A 144 10.42 4.07 8.20
C ARG A 144 9.58 3.35 9.24
N ILE A 145 8.35 3.82 9.49
CA ILE A 145 7.40 3.10 10.37
C ILE A 145 7.15 1.69 9.84
N ALA A 146 6.90 1.55 8.54
CA ALA A 146 6.66 0.25 7.94
C ALA A 146 7.89 -0.67 8.05
N LEU A 147 9.08 -0.14 7.82
CA LEU A 147 10.33 -0.88 7.94
C LEU A 147 10.60 -1.30 9.40
N ASP A 148 10.38 -0.42 10.38
CA ASP A 148 10.49 -0.74 11.81
C ASP A 148 9.56 -1.91 12.20
N CYS A 149 8.32 -1.94 11.69
CA CYS A 149 7.42 -3.08 11.89
C CYS A 149 8.02 -4.38 11.34
N TYR A 150 8.58 -4.35 10.13
CA TYR A 150 9.25 -5.52 9.53
C TYR A 150 10.47 -5.95 10.34
N GLN A 151 11.33 -5.01 10.73
CA GLN A 151 12.52 -5.29 11.54
C GLN A 151 12.12 -5.96 12.86
N HIS A 152 11.13 -5.39 13.56
CA HIS A 152 10.67 -5.96 14.82
C HIS A 152 10.18 -7.40 14.66
N VAL A 153 9.35 -7.68 13.66
CA VAL A 153 8.82 -9.03 13.42
C VAL A 153 9.93 -10.00 13.03
N PHE A 154 10.75 -9.66 12.03
CA PHE A 154 11.76 -10.57 11.50
C PHE A 154 12.89 -10.86 12.48
N MET A 155 13.24 -9.91 13.36
CA MET A 155 14.25 -10.13 14.41
C MET A 155 13.81 -11.11 15.50
N HIS A 156 12.49 -11.27 15.71
CA HIS A 156 11.96 -12.12 16.79
C HIS A 156 11.39 -13.45 16.30
N LEU A 157 11.47 -13.77 15.01
CA LEU A 157 11.05 -15.08 14.49
C LEU A 157 11.75 -16.23 15.20
N GLY A 158 11.11 -17.39 15.27
CA GLY A 158 11.68 -18.61 15.86
C GLY A 158 12.84 -19.20 15.06
N GLN A 159 13.06 -18.70 13.84
CA GLN A 159 14.19 -19.05 12.98
C GLN A 159 14.70 -17.80 12.24
N PRO A 160 16.01 -17.65 12.02
CA PRO A 160 16.55 -16.53 11.27
C PRO A 160 15.96 -16.45 9.86
N ARG A 161 15.47 -15.27 9.50
CA ARG A 161 14.93 -14.98 8.16
C ARG A 161 15.26 -13.54 7.79
N SER A 162 15.79 -13.33 6.59
CA SER A 162 16.06 -11.99 6.09
C SER A 162 14.76 -11.24 5.75
N ILE A 163 14.76 -9.95 6.03
CA ILE A 163 13.69 -9.06 5.58
C ILE A 163 13.67 -9.05 4.06
N PRO A 164 12.53 -9.31 3.41
CA PRO A 164 12.43 -9.27 1.95
C PRO A 164 12.74 -7.87 1.39
N SER A 165 13.57 -7.80 0.37
CA SER A 165 13.96 -6.56 -0.30
C SER A 165 13.29 -6.42 -1.68
N PRO A 166 12.90 -5.20 -2.11
CA PRO A 166 12.88 -3.95 -1.35
C PRO A 166 11.82 -3.93 -0.24
N PRO A 167 11.99 -3.08 0.80
CA PRO A 167 11.02 -2.96 1.88
C PRO A 167 9.70 -2.31 1.41
N PRO A 168 8.67 -2.19 2.28
CA PRO A 168 7.44 -1.48 1.95
C PRO A 168 7.67 -0.05 1.48
N PHE A 169 6.87 0.40 0.53
CA PHE A 169 6.90 1.74 -0.06
C PHE A 169 5.53 2.41 0.09
N ALA A 170 5.49 3.52 0.83
CA ALA A 170 4.27 4.29 1.03
C ALA A 170 4.04 5.27 -0.11
N TYR A 171 2.79 5.48 -0.48
CA TYR A 171 2.40 6.51 -1.44
C TYR A 171 1.04 7.09 -1.10
N MET A 172 0.83 8.34 -1.49
CA MET A 172 -0.42 9.04 -1.26
C MET A 172 -1.40 8.81 -2.41
N ARG A 173 -2.66 8.63 -2.05
CA ARG A 173 -3.76 8.69 -3.01
C ARG A 173 -4.98 9.32 -2.37
N THR A 174 -5.76 10.04 -3.17
CA THR A 174 -7.05 10.54 -2.72
C THR A 174 -8.00 9.37 -2.46
N GLY A 175 -8.85 9.51 -1.46
CA GLY A 175 -9.78 8.48 -1.05
C GLY A 175 -9.99 8.48 0.46
N PHE A 176 -10.85 7.61 0.94
CA PHE A 176 -11.20 7.56 2.36
C PHE A 176 -10.39 6.49 3.13
N SER A 177 -10.18 5.33 2.52
CA SER A 177 -9.54 4.20 3.17
C SER A 177 -8.09 4.01 2.71
N PRO A 178 -7.18 3.65 3.63
CA PRO A 178 -5.89 3.13 3.26
C PRO A 178 -6.05 1.82 2.48
N ALA A 179 -5.00 1.37 1.85
CA ALA A 179 -4.98 0.08 1.15
C ALA A 179 -3.55 -0.45 1.04
N THR A 180 -3.42 -1.76 0.99
CA THR A 180 -2.13 -2.41 0.75
C THR A 180 -2.13 -3.22 -0.54
N TYR A 181 -0.95 -3.26 -1.18
CA TYR A 181 -0.69 -4.14 -2.32
C TYR A 181 0.52 -5.01 -1.99
N ARG A 182 0.25 -6.29 -1.81
CA ARG A 182 1.24 -7.26 -1.37
C ARG A 182 2.22 -7.63 -2.48
N ARG A 183 3.45 -7.93 -2.09
CA ARG A 183 4.47 -8.47 -3.00
C ARG A 183 3.97 -9.77 -3.67
N GLY A 184 4.33 -9.97 -4.93
CA GLY A 184 4.03 -11.19 -5.68
C GLY A 184 2.57 -11.34 -6.11
N ILE A 185 1.67 -10.46 -5.68
CA ILE A 185 0.25 -10.53 -6.02
C ILE A 185 -0.03 -9.74 -7.31
N PRO A 186 -0.73 -10.36 -8.29
CA PRO A 186 -1.10 -9.67 -9.53
C PRO A 186 -2.05 -8.50 -9.28
N LEU A 187 -1.76 -7.34 -9.86
CA LEU A 187 -2.57 -6.12 -9.71
C LEU A 187 -3.22 -5.71 -11.04
N ARG A 188 -4.52 -5.36 -10.99
CA ARG A 188 -5.22 -4.78 -12.16
C ARG A 188 -4.56 -3.49 -12.64
N LYS A 189 -4.03 -2.67 -11.72
CA LYS A 189 -3.30 -1.42 -12.01
C LYS A 189 -2.01 -1.68 -12.81
N LEU A 190 -1.44 -2.87 -12.69
CA LEU A 190 -0.24 -3.30 -13.41
C LEU A 190 -0.56 -4.27 -14.57
N GLY A 191 -1.77 -4.23 -15.13
CA GLY A 191 -2.14 -5.15 -16.20
C GLY A 191 -2.10 -6.63 -15.78
N ARG A 192 -2.34 -6.92 -14.49
CA ARG A 192 -2.19 -8.24 -13.85
C ARG A 192 -0.73 -8.71 -13.67
N GLN A 193 0.25 -7.83 -13.82
CA GLN A 193 1.62 -8.16 -13.42
C GLN A 193 1.72 -8.23 -11.90
N SER A 194 2.62 -9.07 -11.40
CA SER A 194 2.88 -9.21 -9.97
C SER A 194 3.57 -7.97 -9.42
N ASN A 195 3.08 -7.48 -8.28
CA ASN A 195 3.68 -6.34 -7.59
C ASN A 195 5.09 -6.71 -7.07
N PRO A 196 6.16 -5.98 -7.41
CA PRO A 196 7.52 -6.37 -7.07
C PRO A 196 7.90 -6.13 -5.60
N PHE A 197 7.20 -5.26 -4.88
CA PHE A 197 7.41 -4.97 -3.46
C PHE A 197 6.13 -4.51 -2.78
N PRO A 198 6.04 -4.59 -1.45
CA PRO A 198 4.84 -4.15 -0.75
C PRO A 198 4.58 -2.65 -0.93
N LEU A 199 3.32 -2.29 -1.21
CA LEU A 199 2.90 -0.89 -1.30
C LEU A 199 1.88 -0.59 -0.20
N VAL A 200 2.02 0.56 0.44
CA VAL A 200 1.07 1.09 1.41
C VAL A 200 0.47 2.38 0.87
N GLN A 201 -0.80 2.32 0.49
CA GLN A 201 -1.56 3.47 0.02
C GLN A 201 -2.16 4.22 1.21
N LEU A 202 -1.89 5.52 1.31
CA LEU A 202 -2.39 6.36 2.39
C LEU A 202 -3.23 7.51 1.84
N PRO A 203 -4.43 7.74 2.38
CA PRO A 203 -5.22 8.91 2.08
C PRO A 203 -4.56 10.19 2.60
N TYR A 204 -4.73 11.30 1.89
CA TYR A 204 -4.16 12.60 2.28
C TYR A 204 -4.55 13.03 3.70
N HIS A 205 -5.83 12.87 4.07
CA HIS A 205 -6.30 13.25 5.41
C HIS A 205 -5.62 12.46 6.56
N ARG A 206 -5.08 11.27 6.30
CA ARG A 206 -4.29 10.51 7.27
C ARG A 206 -2.90 11.12 7.44
N LEU A 207 -2.30 11.55 6.34
CA LEU A 207 -0.99 12.20 6.39
C LEU A 207 -1.01 13.54 7.16
N VAL A 208 -2.10 14.32 7.04
CA VAL A 208 -2.24 15.56 7.81
C VAL A 208 -2.65 15.33 9.27
N ASN A 209 -3.11 14.13 9.62
CA ASN A 209 -3.51 13.74 10.97
C ASN A 209 -2.69 12.53 11.46
N PRO A 210 -1.37 12.68 11.74
CA PRO A 210 -0.50 11.54 12.03
C PRO A 210 -0.91 10.72 13.25
N TRP A 211 -1.69 11.25 14.17
CA TRP A 211 -2.31 10.52 15.29
C TRP A 211 -3.34 9.46 14.84
N THR A 212 -3.74 9.46 13.58
CA THR A 212 -4.60 8.43 12.97
C THR A 212 -3.82 7.38 12.17
N MET A 213 -2.49 7.41 12.23
CA MET A 213 -1.60 6.59 11.41
C MET A 213 -1.47 5.13 11.89
N GLY A 214 -2.21 4.72 12.93
CA GLY A 214 -2.42 3.30 13.23
C GLY A 214 -2.88 2.49 12.01
N ALA A 215 -3.51 3.14 11.04
CA ALA A 215 -3.83 2.56 9.74
C ALA A 215 -2.60 1.99 8.99
N ILE A 216 -1.39 2.57 9.14
CA ILE A 216 -0.16 2.01 8.55
C ILE A 216 0.13 0.63 9.16
N LEU A 217 -0.02 0.51 10.48
CA LEU A 217 0.23 -0.75 11.19
C LEU A 217 -0.70 -1.86 10.69
N HIS A 218 -1.97 -1.52 10.42
CA HIS A 218 -2.94 -2.44 9.83
C HIS A 218 -2.53 -2.86 8.41
N GLU A 219 -2.18 -1.91 7.54
CA GLU A 219 -1.80 -2.20 6.15
C GLU A 219 -0.48 -2.99 6.05
N VAL A 220 0.50 -2.64 6.89
CA VAL A 220 1.76 -3.39 7.00
C VAL A 220 1.50 -4.82 7.48
N SER A 221 0.52 -5.03 8.37
CA SER A 221 0.15 -6.35 8.87
C SER A 221 -0.37 -7.27 7.75
N HIS A 222 -1.11 -6.75 6.78
CA HIS A 222 -1.50 -7.51 5.60
C HIS A 222 -0.30 -7.93 4.74
N ASN A 223 0.70 -7.05 4.61
CA ASN A 223 1.93 -7.40 3.91
C ASN A 223 2.71 -8.48 4.69
N LEU A 224 2.85 -8.34 6.01
CA LEU A 224 3.52 -9.32 6.86
C LEU A 224 2.81 -10.69 6.84
N GLN A 225 1.47 -10.73 6.84
CA GLN A 225 0.72 -11.98 6.69
C GLN A 225 1.10 -12.70 5.38
N ASN A 226 1.32 -11.95 4.31
CA ASN A 226 1.75 -12.49 3.02
C ASN A 226 3.22 -12.94 3.02
N GLU A 227 4.13 -12.11 3.54
CA GLU A 227 5.57 -12.41 3.57
C GLU A 227 5.91 -13.59 4.49
N LEU A 228 5.07 -13.87 5.49
CA LEU A 228 5.23 -14.94 6.46
C LEU A 228 4.42 -16.20 6.12
N ASP A 229 3.78 -16.24 4.96
CA ASP A 229 2.98 -17.37 4.47
C ASP A 229 1.82 -17.80 5.38
N LEU A 230 1.24 -16.84 6.14
CA LEU A 230 0.19 -17.10 7.14
C LEU A 230 -1.24 -17.12 6.57
N GLN A 231 -1.42 -16.94 5.26
CA GLN A 231 -2.75 -16.79 4.64
C GLN A 231 -3.64 -18.06 4.77
N SER A 232 -3.02 -19.23 4.88
CA SER A 232 -3.73 -20.51 5.07
C SER A 232 -3.75 -20.96 6.52
N GLU A 233 -2.70 -20.70 7.29
CA GLU A 233 -2.56 -21.16 8.68
C GLU A 233 -3.55 -20.44 9.60
N VAL A 234 -3.68 -19.11 9.48
CA VAL A 234 -4.56 -18.31 10.36
C VAL A 234 -6.03 -18.70 10.24
N PRO A 235 -6.66 -18.77 9.04
CA PRO A 235 -8.05 -19.19 8.95
C PRO A 235 -8.26 -20.64 9.40
N ALA A 236 -7.29 -21.53 9.19
CA ALA A 236 -7.35 -22.89 9.68
C ALA A 236 -7.34 -22.96 11.22
N ALA A 237 -6.51 -22.16 11.88
CA ALA A 237 -6.47 -22.04 13.34
C ALA A 237 -7.79 -21.51 13.91
N ILE A 238 -8.41 -20.52 13.27
CA ILE A 238 -9.73 -20.00 13.68
C ILE A 238 -10.80 -21.11 13.59
N VAL A 239 -10.88 -21.80 12.44
CA VAL A 239 -11.86 -22.90 12.26
C VAL A 239 -11.66 -24.00 13.29
N HIS A 240 -10.41 -24.42 13.50
CA HIS A 240 -10.08 -25.47 14.43
C HIS A 240 -10.49 -25.10 15.86
N ARG A 241 -10.11 -23.92 16.34
CA ARG A 241 -10.38 -23.50 17.71
C ARG A 241 -11.89 -23.31 17.98
N LEU A 242 -12.60 -22.68 17.06
CA LEU A 242 -14.05 -22.52 17.17
C LEU A 242 -14.79 -23.87 17.06
N GLY A 243 -14.33 -24.75 16.18
CA GLY A 243 -14.90 -26.09 16.05
C GLY A 243 -14.70 -26.94 17.29
N SER A 244 -13.52 -26.91 17.90
CA SER A 244 -13.23 -27.60 19.17
C SER A 244 -14.06 -27.09 20.34
N ALA A 245 -14.51 -25.82 20.28
CA ALA A 245 -15.41 -25.23 21.27
C ALA A 245 -16.91 -25.42 20.93
N GLY A 246 -17.25 -26.18 19.89
CA GLY A 246 -18.63 -26.48 19.49
C GLY A 246 -19.36 -25.31 18.81
N ALA A 247 -18.65 -24.31 18.29
CA ALA A 247 -19.29 -23.21 17.58
C ALA A 247 -20.00 -23.71 16.29
N PRO A 248 -21.14 -23.12 15.91
CA PRO A 248 -21.83 -23.47 14.67
C PRO A 248 -20.92 -23.37 13.43
N ARG A 249 -21.02 -24.31 12.50
CA ARG A 249 -20.16 -24.36 11.30
C ARG A 249 -20.22 -23.09 10.46
N GLU A 250 -21.38 -22.49 10.34
CA GLU A 250 -21.55 -21.22 9.62
C GLU A 250 -20.75 -20.10 10.27
N ALA A 251 -20.83 -19.95 11.59
CA ALA A 251 -20.04 -18.96 12.33
C ALA A 251 -18.54 -19.19 12.17
N GLN A 252 -18.05 -20.45 12.23
CA GLN A 252 -16.65 -20.78 11.99
C GLN A 252 -16.17 -20.27 10.61
N LEU A 253 -16.98 -20.50 9.56
CA LEU A 253 -16.62 -20.10 8.19
C LEU A 253 -16.66 -18.58 7.99
N ILE A 254 -17.57 -17.86 8.66
CA ILE A 254 -17.62 -16.40 8.64
C ILE A 254 -16.37 -15.81 9.30
N TRP A 255 -16.03 -16.27 10.51
CA TRP A 255 -14.81 -15.81 11.20
C TRP A 255 -13.54 -16.11 10.40
N ALA A 256 -13.44 -17.29 9.79
CA ALA A 256 -12.32 -17.65 8.93
C ALA A 256 -12.23 -16.78 7.68
N ARG A 257 -13.36 -16.43 7.05
CA ARG A 257 -13.39 -15.52 5.89
C ARG A 257 -12.84 -14.13 6.25
N TRP A 258 -13.07 -13.67 7.47
CA TRP A 258 -12.62 -12.40 7.98
C TRP A 258 -11.15 -12.38 8.46
N ASN A 259 -10.45 -13.51 8.36
CA ASN A 259 -9.13 -13.70 8.96
C ASN A 259 -8.12 -12.59 8.63
N ARG A 260 -8.15 -12.05 7.41
CA ARG A 260 -7.18 -11.02 6.99
C ARG A 260 -7.34 -9.73 7.77
N GLU A 261 -8.56 -9.27 7.92
CA GLU A 261 -8.87 -8.04 8.65
C GLU A 261 -8.65 -8.23 10.15
N ILE A 262 -9.05 -9.39 10.68
CA ILE A 262 -8.78 -9.74 12.07
C ILE A 262 -7.27 -9.79 12.33
N PHE A 263 -6.51 -10.41 11.43
CA PHE A 263 -5.06 -10.45 11.53
C PHE A 263 -4.45 -9.05 11.46
N GLY A 264 -4.94 -8.20 10.55
CA GLY A 264 -4.51 -6.81 10.42
C GLY A 264 -4.73 -6.01 11.71
N ASP A 265 -5.90 -6.16 12.31
CA ASP A 265 -6.24 -5.49 13.57
C ASP A 265 -5.41 -6.03 14.74
N MET A 266 -5.29 -7.35 14.87
CA MET A 266 -4.56 -7.97 15.99
C MET A 266 -3.06 -7.65 15.93
N LEU A 267 -2.46 -7.78 14.74
CA LEU A 267 -1.05 -7.46 14.57
C LEU A 267 -0.77 -5.96 14.72
N GLY A 268 -1.64 -5.11 14.16
CA GLY A 268 -1.55 -3.66 14.34
C GLY A 268 -1.61 -3.25 15.81
N LEU A 269 -2.46 -3.91 16.59
CA LEU A 269 -2.58 -3.67 18.02
C LEU A 269 -1.32 -4.14 18.78
N LEU A 270 -0.80 -5.33 18.48
CA LEU A 270 0.46 -5.82 19.07
C LEU A 270 1.67 -4.92 18.72
N LEU A 271 1.64 -4.24 17.57
CA LEU A 271 2.70 -3.31 17.14
C LEU A 271 2.58 -1.92 17.78
N GLY A 272 1.35 -1.42 17.99
CA GLY A 272 1.09 -0.01 18.34
C GLY A 272 0.33 0.23 19.64
N GLY A 273 -0.10 -0.83 20.35
CA GLY A 273 -0.79 -0.71 21.62
C GLY A 273 -2.13 0.03 21.54
N GLU A 274 -2.45 0.78 22.59
CA GLU A 274 -3.74 1.50 22.71
C GLU A 274 -3.96 2.54 21.60
N ALA A 275 -2.90 3.18 21.10
CA ALA A 275 -2.99 4.16 20.02
C ALA A 275 -3.51 3.53 18.71
N PHE A 276 -3.24 2.23 18.49
CA PHE A 276 -3.83 1.50 17.38
C PHE A 276 -5.35 1.37 17.55
N VAL A 277 -5.83 1.03 18.74
CA VAL A 277 -7.27 0.91 19.03
C VAL A 277 -7.96 2.24 18.78
N ALA A 278 -7.42 3.33 19.29
CA ALA A 278 -7.94 4.67 19.03
C ALA A 278 -8.05 4.98 17.52
N SER A 279 -6.96 4.72 16.76
CA SER A 279 -6.94 4.91 15.30
C SER A 279 -7.94 4.00 14.57
N LEU A 280 -8.15 2.79 15.03
CA LEU A 280 -9.16 1.88 14.47
C LEU A 280 -10.56 2.42 14.69
N LEU A 281 -10.87 2.88 15.92
CA LEU A 281 -12.18 3.46 16.25
C LEU A 281 -12.48 4.71 15.43
N ASP A 282 -11.48 5.55 15.13
CA ASP A 282 -11.61 6.70 14.22
C ASP A 282 -12.05 6.29 12.80
N VAL A 283 -11.74 5.06 12.37
CA VAL A 283 -12.15 4.52 11.06
C VAL A 283 -13.53 3.90 11.09
N ILE A 284 -13.77 3.05 12.10
CA ILE A 284 -14.96 2.19 12.14
C ILE A 284 -16.13 2.79 12.91
N GLY A 285 -15.91 3.84 13.70
CA GLY A 285 -16.94 4.57 14.43
C GLY A 285 -17.75 5.44 13.46
N ARG A 286 -18.94 4.97 13.09
CA ARG A 286 -19.86 5.60 12.12
C ARG A 286 -21.30 5.53 12.63
N ALA A 287 -22.25 5.91 11.78
CA ALA A 287 -23.66 5.77 12.09
C ALA A 287 -24.01 4.31 12.47
N PRO A 288 -24.91 4.08 13.42
CA PRO A 288 -25.23 2.74 13.95
C PRO A 288 -25.55 1.71 12.86
N GLU A 289 -26.25 2.13 11.80
CA GLU A 289 -26.62 1.28 10.67
C GLU A 289 -25.38 0.75 9.94
N GLN A 290 -24.30 1.53 9.87
CA GLN A 290 -23.04 1.13 9.23
C GLN A 290 -22.18 0.26 10.16
N VAL A 291 -22.23 0.53 11.47
CA VAL A 291 -21.43 -0.18 12.47
C VAL A 291 -21.99 -1.58 12.75
N LEU A 292 -23.29 -1.76 12.61
CA LEU A 292 -24.03 -3.01 12.85
C LEU A 292 -24.32 -3.80 11.56
N ASP A 293 -23.96 -3.26 10.40
CA ASP A 293 -24.22 -3.90 9.11
C ASP A 293 -23.30 -5.09 8.84
N TYR A 294 -23.90 -6.18 8.37
CA TYR A 294 -23.20 -7.40 7.98
C TYR A 294 -23.26 -7.61 6.46
N SER A 295 -22.13 -7.68 5.85
CA SER A 295 -22.03 -8.04 4.44
C SER A 295 -21.84 -9.56 4.27
N PRO A 296 -22.79 -10.31 3.68
CA PRO A 296 -22.70 -11.76 3.55
C PRO A 296 -21.48 -12.26 2.75
N ARG A 297 -20.97 -11.44 1.84
CA ARG A 297 -19.77 -11.71 1.03
C ARG A 297 -18.56 -10.85 1.45
N GLY A 298 -18.74 -10.00 2.44
CA GLY A 298 -17.71 -9.09 2.93
C GLY A 298 -16.53 -9.85 3.55
N VAL A 299 -15.35 -9.34 3.33
CA VAL A 299 -14.11 -9.85 3.93
C VAL A 299 -13.77 -9.15 5.25
N HIS A 300 -14.47 -8.05 5.56
CA HIS A 300 -14.33 -7.30 6.81
C HIS A 300 -15.34 -7.79 7.82
N PRO A 301 -14.93 -7.99 9.07
CA PRO A 301 -15.88 -8.18 10.16
C PRO A 301 -16.78 -6.94 10.30
N THR A 302 -17.99 -7.15 10.82
CA THR A 302 -18.84 -6.04 11.24
C THR A 302 -18.04 -5.10 12.16
N PRO A 303 -18.04 -3.77 11.93
CA PRO A 303 -17.29 -2.81 12.75
C PRO A 303 -17.50 -2.99 14.26
N TYR A 304 -18.73 -3.30 14.66
CA TYR A 304 -19.06 -3.60 16.04
C TYR A 304 -18.20 -4.74 16.63
N LEU A 305 -18.01 -5.81 15.89
CA LEU A 305 -17.20 -6.97 16.32
C LEU A 305 -15.69 -6.67 16.25
N ARG A 306 -15.24 -5.85 15.30
CA ARG A 306 -13.82 -5.42 15.23
C ARG A 306 -13.40 -4.69 16.49
N ALA A 307 -14.23 -3.76 16.96
CA ALA A 307 -13.98 -3.05 18.22
C ALA A 307 -13.87 -4.01 19.41
N LYS A 308 -14.83 -4.94 19.55
CA LYS A 308 -14.84 -5.92 20.66
C LYS A 308 -13.63 -6.87 20.64
N LEU A 309 -13.21 -7.35 19.46
CA LEU A 309 -11.97 -8.12 19.31
C LEU A 309 -10.76 -7.33 19.82
N SER A 310 -10.66 -6.05 19.45
CA SER A 310 -9.55 -5.19 19.84
C SER A 310 -9.55 -4.91 21.34
N PHE A 311 -10.70 -4.68 21.95
CA PHE A 311 -10.81 -4.49 23.40
C PHE A 311 -10.40 -5.75 24.17
N HIS A 312 -10.82 -6.92 23.69
CA HIS A 312 -10.43 -8.19 24.31
C HIS A 312 -8.91 -8.43 24.23
N LEU A 313 -8.30 -8.17 23.06
CA LEU A 313 -6.84 -8.31 22.93
C LEU A 313 -6.11 -7.29 23.82
N LEU A 314 -6.54 -6.02 23.82
CA LEU A 314 -5.93 -4.97 24.64
C LEU A 314 -5.95 -5.33 26.14
N SER A 315 -7.10 -5.81 26.66
CA SER A 315 -7.21 -6.33 28.03
C SER A 315 -6.22 -7.48 28.27
N SER A 316 -6.15 -8.46 27.34
CA SER A 316 -5.23 -9.60 27.47
C SER A 316 -3.74 -9.24 27.42
N MET A 317 -3.40 -8.01 27.02
CA MET A 317 -2.05 -7.45 27.03
C MET A 317 -1.71 -6.68 28.33
N GLY A 318 -2.62 -6.64 29.29
CA GLY A 318 -2.45 -5.97 30.58
C GLY A 318 -2.92 -4.51 30.61
N PHE A 319 -3.79 -4.11 29.67
CA PHE A 319 -4.39 -2.78 29.59
C PHE A 319 -5.89 -2.82 29.91
N ASP A 320 -6.25 -3.48 31.01
CA ASP A 320 -7.65 -3.73 31.39
C ASP A 320 -8.47 -2.44 31.54
N ASP A 321 -7.93 -1.45 32.26
CA ASP A 321 -8.63 -0.17 32.52
C ASP A 321 -8.92 0.57 31.20
N VAL A 322 -7.94 0.62 30.28
CA VAL A 322 -8.08 1.27 28.98
C VAL A 322 -9.09 0.52 28.10
N ALA A 323 -9.01 -0.81 28.09
CA ALA A 323 -9.95 -1.66 27.35
C ALA A 323 -11.40 -1.49 27.85
N GLN A 324 -11.61 -1.45 29.16
CA GLN A 324 -12.92 -1.19 29.77
C GLN A 324 -13.43 0.21 29.45
N HIS A 325 -12.55 1.21 29.46
CA HIS A 325 -12.92 2.57 29.09
C HIS A 325 -13.42 2.66 27.63
N TYR A 326 -12.68 2.10 26.68
CA TYR A 326 -13.11 2.04 25.29
C TYR A 326 -14.41 1.25 25.12
N ALA A 327 -14.54 0.12 25.79
CA ALA A 327 -15.77 -0.69 25.75
C ALA A 327 -16.99 0.08 26.29
N ALA A 328 -16.83 0.82 27.38
CA ALA A 328 -17.89 1.65 27.95
C ALA A 328 -18.30 2.79 27.02
N VAL A 329 -17.33 3.46 26.36
CA VAL A 329 -17.62 4.50 25.36
C VAL A 329 -18.33 3.90 24.16
N TRP A 330 -17.83 2.77 23.63
CA TRP A 330 -18.43 2.08 22.48
C TRP A 330 -19.86 1.62 22.76
N HIS A 331 -20.14 1.09 23.95
CA HIS A 331 -21.49 0.71 24.35
C HIS A 331 -22.43 1.93 24.47
N ARG A 332 -21.94 3.07 24.94
CA ARG A 332 -22.75 4.31 25.01
C ARG A 332 -23.07 4.87 23.63
N LEU A 333 -22.15 4.73 22.67
CA LEU A 333 -22.38 5.15 21.28
C LEU A 333 -23.33 4.20 20.53
N TYR A 334 -23.30 2.91 20.84
CA TYR A 334 -24.08 1.87 20.18
C TYR A 334 -24.87 1.03 21.19
N PRO A 335 -25.81 1.62 21.94
CA PRO A 335 -26.55 0.93 23.01
C PRO A 335 -27.58 -0.07 22.48
N ASN A 336 -28.13 0.20 21.28
CA ASN A 336 -29.13 -0.65 20.66
C ASN A 336 -28.52 -1.49 19.55
N THR A 337 -28.25 -2.76 19.84
CA THR A 337 -27.73 -3.72 18.88
C THR A 337 -28.82 -4.55 18.19
N SER A 338 -30.08 -4.34 18.51
CA SER A 338 -31.19 -5.12 17.92
C SER A 338 -31.38 -4.88 16.41
N THR A 339 -30.80 -3.81 15.87
CA THR A 339 -30.85 -3.45 14.44
C THR A 339 -29.74 -4.09 13.61
N HIS A 340 -28.93 -4.98 14.20
CA HIS A 340 -27.88 -5.67 13.44
C HIS A 340 -28.45 -6.56 12.34
N THR A 341 -27.68 -6.69 11.24
CA THR A 341 -28.02 -7.55 10.10
C THR A 341 -27.25 -8.87 10.09
N MET A 342 -26.51 -9.16 11.18
CA MET A 342 -25.72 -10.39 11.31
C MET A 342 -26.62 -11.63 11.43
N PRO A 343 -26.21 -12.79 10.89
CA PRO A 343 -26.88 -14.06 11.16
C PRO A 343 -26.97 -14.34 12.67
N ALA A 344 -28.12 -14.83 13.15
CA ALA A 344 -28.33 -15.11 14.59
C ALA A 344 -27.22 -16.00 15.18
N GLN A 345 -26.84 -17.08 14.48
CA GLN A 345 -25.77 -17.98 14.93
C GLN A 345 -24.42 -17.27 15.10
N LEU A 346 -24.14 -16.22 14.34
CA LEU A 346 -22.94 -15.42 14.49
C LEU A 346 -23.07 -14.47 15.68
N PHE A 347 -24.18 -13.72 15.76
CA PHE A 347 -24.39 -12.71 16.78
C PHE A 347 -24.49 -13.32 18.19
N ASP A 348 -25.33 -14.35 18.35
CA ASP A 348 -25.58 -15.03 19.63
C ASP A 348 -24.34 -15.74 20.20
N THR A 349 -23.41 -16.12 19.32
CA THR A 349 -22.16 -16.79 19.74
C THR A 349 -20.97 -15.84 19.81
N ALA A 350 -21.10 -14.58 19.39
CA ALA A 350 -19.98 -13.63 19.24
C ALA A 350 -19.17 -13.45 20.52
N GLU A 351 -19.85 -13.25 21.67
CA GLU A 351 -19.18 -13.03 22.95
C GLU A 351 -18.27 -14.21 23.35
N ARG A 352 -18.72 -15.44 23.08
CA ARG A 352 -17.92 -16.65 23.34
C ARG A 352 -16.86 -16.88 22.27
N ALA A 353 -17.12 -16.46 21.04
CA ALA A 353 -16.21 -16.63 19.93
C ALA A 353 -15.02 -15.65 19.95
N ILE A 354 -15.22 -14.41 20.40
CA ILE A 354 -14.19 -13.36 20.43
C ILE A 354 -12.89 -13.83 21.10
N PRO A 355 -12.89 -14.30 22.37
CA PRO A 355 -11.65 -14.76 23.01
C PRO A 355 -11.01 -15.94 22.27
N LEU A 356 -11.81 -16.83 21.69
CA LEU A 356 -11.31 -17.98 20.93
C LEU A 356 -10.66 -17.55 19.61
N VAL A 357 -11.25 -16.58 18.91
CA VAL A 357 -10.71 -16.03 17.66
C VAL A 357 -9.42 -15.26 17.94
N VAL A 358 -9.41 -14.41 18.95
CA VAL A 358 -8.19 -13.69 19.34
C VAL A 358 -7.08 -14.69 19.66
N GLU A 359 -7.33 -15.69 20.49
CA GLU A 359 -6.34 -16.70 20.85
C GLU A 359 -5.92 -17.58 19.66
N ALA A 360 -6.83 -17.87 18.71
CA ALA A 360 -6.49 -18.57 17.48
C ALA A 360 -5.47 -17.79 16.64
N VAL A 361 -5.59 -16.46 16.59
CA VAL A 361 -4.71 -15.59 15.80
C VAL A 361 -3.39 -15.31 16.52
N VAL A 362 -3.44 -14.90 17.80
CA VAL A 362 -2.25 -14.39 18.48
C VAL A 362 -1.51 -15.43 19.33
N GLY A 363 -2.18 -16.51 19.73
CA GLY A 363 -1.64 -17.55 20.61
C GLY A 363 -1.22 -18.83 19.89
N THR A 364 -1.70 -19.07 18.66
CA THR A 364 -1.32 -20.27 17.91
C THR A 364 0.12 -20.18 17.41
N LYS A 365 0.86 -21.30 17.52
CA LYS A 365 2.22 -21.42 16.98
C LYS A 365 2.16 -21.74 15.49
N PHE A 366 2.66 -20.82 14.65
CA PHE A 366 2.62 -20.94 13.20
C PHE A 366 3.98 -21.36 12.63
N VAL A 367 3.96 -22.13 11.55
CA VAL A 367 5.17 -22.53 10.83
C VAL A 367 5.86 -21.30 10.25
N GLY A 368 5.10 -20.38 9.65
CA GLY A 368 5.62 -19.13 9.09
C GLY A 368 6.35 -18.23 10.12
N LEU A 369 6.08 -18.41 11.43
CA LEU A 369 6.76 -17.71 12.53
C LEU A 369 7.92 -18.54 13.14
N GLY A 370 8.31 -19.63 12.52
CA GLY A 370 9.32 -20.53 13.09
C GLY A 370 8.83 -21.25 14.36
N ARG A 371 7.56 -21.66 14.38
CA ARG A 371 6.86 -22.33 15.48
C ARG A 371 6.69 -21.48 16.75
N LYS A 372 6.70 -20.16 16.60
CA LYS A 372 6.25 -19.21 17.62
C LYS A 372 4.82 -18.73 17.35
N SER A 373 4.21 -18.20 18.36
CA SER A 373 2.95 -17.45 18.25
C SER A 373 3.23 -15.97 17.96
N LEU A 374 2.20 -15.22 17.54
CA LEU A 374 2.36 -13.78 17.34
C LEU A 374 2.75 -13.05 18.63
N ARG A 375 2.21 -13.45 19.79
CA ARG A 375 2.58 -12.88 21.10
C ARG A 375 4.05 -13.13 21.47
N GLU A 376 4.66 -14.22 21.01
CA GLU A 376 6.08 -14.50 21.24
C GLU A 376 7.00 -13.74 20.27
N VAL A 377 6.47 -13.30 19.13
CA VAL A 377 7.21 -12.55 18.10
C VAL A 377 7.04 -11.04 18.28
N ILE A 378 5.83 -10.61 18.66
CA ILE A 378 5.47 -9.19 18.75
C ILE A 378 4.82 -8.95 20.11
N PHE A 379 5.42 -8.05 20.86
CA PHE A 379 4.95 -7.74 22.20
C PHE A 379 4.89 -6.24 22.43
N PHE A 380 3.77 -5.80 22.96
CA PHE A 380 3.56 -4.46 23.48
C PHE A 380 3.17 -4.61 24.98
N GLU A 381 3.94 -3.97 25.84
CA GLU A 381 3.81 -4.09 27.29
C GLU A 381 3.57 -2.72 27.93
N PRO A 382 3.05 -2.63 29.16
CA PRO A 382 2.81 -1.35 29.85
C PRO A 382 4.04 -0.41 29.87
N ARG A 383 5.25 -0.97 29.98
CA ARG A 383 6.48 -0.15 29.92
C ARG A 383 6.65 0.59 28.58
N HIS A 384 6.16 0.02 27.46
CA HIS A 384 6.22 0.68 26.14
C HIS A 384 5.25 1.86 26.11
N GLN A 385 4.11 1.76 26.77
CA GLN A 385 3.17 2.88 26.90
C GLN A 385 3.78 4.04 27.69
N VAL A 386 4.51 3.76 28.77
CA VAL A 386 5.25 4.79 29.52
C VAL A 386 6.27 5.50 28.63
N MET A 387 7.04 4.76 27.82
CA MET A 387 7.97 5.34 26.85
C MET A 387 7.26 6.26 25.83
N ILE A 388 6.08 5.83 25.36
CA ILE A 388 5.25 6.61 24.42
C ILE A 388 4.77 7.91 25.07
N GLU A 389 4.34 7.87 26.33
CA GLU A 389 3.87 9.05 27.06
C GLU A 389 4.99 10.05 27.33
N GLU A 390 6.18 9.59 27.67
CA GLU A 390 7.37 10.43 27.78
C GLU A 390 7.74 11.06 26.44
N ALA A 391 7.75 10.26 25.37
CA ALA A 391 8.01 10.73 24.02
C ALA A 391 6.97 11.76 23.56
N ALA A 392 5.70 11.64 23.95
CA ALA A 392 4.65 12.60 23.64
C ALA A 392 4.96 14.00 24.19
N GLN A 393 5.43 14.11 25.44
CA GLN A 393 5.82 15.39 26.05
C GLN A 393 6.97 16.05 25.29
N ARG A 394 7.98 15.25 24.95
CA ARG A 394 9.16 15.72 24.22
C ARG A 394 8.79 16.15 22.79
N LEU A 395 8.01 15.32 22.08
CA LEU A 395 7.54 15.61 20.73
C LEU A 395 6.71 16.89 20.66
N ALA A 396 5.81 17.11 21.64
CA ALA A 396 5.01 18.33 21.73
C ALA A 396 5.87 19.60 21.87
N SER A 397 6.99 19.48 22.56
CA SER A 397 7.96 20.57 22.75
C SER A 397 8.97 20.70 21.60
N GLY A 398 8.89 19.87 20.56
CA GLY A 398 9.87 19.83 19.46
C GLY A 398 11.26 19.33 19.88
N ILE A 399 11.33 18.58 20.97
CA ILE A 399 12.54 17.95 21.50
C ILE A 399 12.60 16.51 21.00
N ASP A 400 13.81 16.00 20.75
CA ASP A 400 14.04 14.60 20.39
C ASP A 400 13.33 13.65 21.38
N PRO A 401 12.40 12.80 20.92
CA PRO A 401 11.65 11.90 21.77
C PRO A 401 12.48 10.76 22.37
N GLY A 402 13.77 10.66 22.03
CA GLY A 402 14.68 9.65 22.53
C GLY A 402 14.72 8.39 21.67
N VAL A 403 15.38 7.36 22.17
CA VAL A 403 15.56 6.07 21.47
C VAL A 403 14.32 5.23 21.66
N ILE A 404 13.34 5.43 20.80
CA ILE A 404 12.11 4.62 20.73
C ILE A 404 11.88 4.10 19.31
N PRO A 405 11.20 2.97 19.11
CA PRO A 405 10.81 2.49 17.79
C PRO A 405 9.99 3.52 17.01
N GLU A 406 10.19 3.60 15.70
CA GLU A 406 9.50 4.56 14.83
C GLU A 406 7.98 4.42 14.90
N ARG A 407 7.48 3.19 14.98
CA ARG A 407 6.04 2.90 15.13
C ARG A 407 5.43 3.48 16.41
N PHE A 408 6.20 3.65 17.47
CA PHE A 408 5.72 4.23 18.74
C PHE A 408 5.49 5.74 18.67
N LEU A 409 6.09 6.42 17.68
CA LEU A 409 5.83 7.84 17.45
C LEU A 409 4.36 8.09 17.06
N ILE A 410 3.67 7.11 16.46
CA ILE A 410 2.21 7.19 16.25
C ILE A 410 1.49 7.31 17.59
N GLY A 411 1.89 6.50 18.57
CA GLY A 411 1.36 6.58 19.93
C GLY A 411 1.69 7.89 20.62
N ALA A 412 2.93 8.37 20.45
CA ALA A 412 3.38 9.63 21.05
C ALA A 412 2.57 10.83 20.52
N VAL A 413 2.40 10.94 19.20
CA VAL A 413 1.59 12.02 18.63
C VAL A 413 0.12 11.90 18.99
N ARG A 414 -0.42 10.67 19.11
CA ARG A 414 -1.78 10.42 19.57
C ARG A 414 -2.00 10.90 21.00
N VAL A 415 -1.16 10.48 21.93
CA VAL A 415 -1.20 10.93 23.33
C VAL A 415 -1.07 12.46 23.44
N ALA A 416 -0.19 13.06 22.62
CA ALA A 416 -0.01 14.51 22.61
C ALA A 416 -1.26 15.27 22.16
N VAL A 417 -1.97 14.76 21.13
CA VAL A 417 -3.24 15.35 20.68
C VAL A 417 -4.34 15.15 21.73
N ASP A 418 -4.52 13.92 22.21
CA ASP A 418 -5.60 13.58 23.16
C ASP A 418 -5.48 14.34 24.48
N ARG A 419 -4.24 14.69 24.89
CA ARG A 419 -3.96 15.49 26.08
C ARG A 419 -3.83 17.01 25.83
N GLY A 420 -3.96 17.45 24.58
CA GLY A 420 -3.83 18.86 24.20
C GLY A 420 -2.45 19.47 24.51
N LEU A 421 -1.37 18.70 24.34
CA LEU A 421 -0.02 19.11 24.72
C LEU A 421 0.57 20.20 23.79
N ALA A 422 0.13 20.27 22.55
CA ALA A 422 0.44 21.31 21.59
C ALA A 422 -0.60 21.37 20.47
N GLU A 423 -0.57 22.44 19.67
CA GLU A 423 -1.45 22.58 18.51
C GLU A 423 -1.25 21.45 17.49
N PRO A 424 -2.31 20.91 16.89
CA PRO A 424 -2.26 19.77 15.96
C PRO A 424 -1.26 19.96 14.82
N GLU A 425 -1.17 21.15 14.24
CA GLU A 425 -0.22 21.44 13.15
C GLU A 425 1.23 21.39 13.63
N THR A 426 1.50 21.83 14.85
CA THR A 426 2.83 21.72 15.47
C THR A 426 3.20 20.26 15.71
N LEU A 427 2.26 19.47 16.22
CA LEU A 427 2.45 18.04 16.45
C LEU A 427 2.71 17.30 15.14
N MET A 428 1.95 17.59 14.09
CA MET A 428 2.17 17.01 12.75
C MET A 428 3.57 17.35 12.24
N ARG A 429 3.97 18.61 12.29
CA ARG A 429 5.29 19.06 11.86
C ARG A 429 6.42 18.36 12.63
N ASN A 430 6.33 18.31 13.95
CA ASN A 430 7.33 17.69 14.81
C ASN A 430 7.44 16.18 14.56
N PHE A 431 6.30 15.49 14.36
CA PHE A 431 6.24 14.07 14.04
C PHE A 431 7.01 13.74 12.75
N TYR A 432 6.75 14.45 11.66
CA TYR A 432 7.43 14.21 10.40
C TYR A 432 8.89 14.64 10.40
N LEU A 433 9.19 15.76 11.09
CA LEU A 433 10.56 16.23 11.25
C LEU A 433 11.40 15.20 12.00
N GLU A 434 10.88 14.64 13.08
CA GLU A 434 11.55 13.62 13.87
C GLU A 434 11.79 12.36 13.04
N LEU A 435 10.74 11.80 12.43
CA LEU A 435 10.86 10.61 11.59
C LEU A 435 11.80 10.83 10.39
N SER A 436 11.87 12.02 9.84
CA SER A 436 12.77 12.32 8.71
C SER A 436 14.25 12.33 9.08
N ARG A 437 14.60 12.45 10.37
CA ARG A 437 15.98 12.47 10.87
C ARG A 437 16.51 11.06 11.20
N ARG A 438 15.64 10.11 11.46
CA ARG A 438 15.96 8.71 11.76
C ARG A 438 16.24 7.91 10.49
#